data_7c3d0303fa4c8a1adb267428bf63ba31
#
_entry.id   7c3d0303fa4c8a1adb267428bf63ba31
#
_cell.length_a   1.000
_cell.length_b   1.000
_cell.length_c   1.000
_cell.angle_alpha   90.00
_cell.angle_beta   90.00
_cell.angle_gamma   90.00
#
_symmetry.space_group_name_H-M   'P 1'
#
loop_
_entity.id
_entity.type
_entity.pdbx_description
1 polymer ?
#
loop_
_entity_poly.entity_id
_entity_poly.type
_entity_poly.pdbx_seq_one_letter_code
_entity_poly.pdbx_strand_id
1 'polypeptide(L)'
;MLTIWRVRLTFRFCRGLILSVMQNRTETIGRDVSARRRTTRRGEETRRQLIQAAVECLCERGYAATSIEAVMERAGVSRGSVLHQFPTRTALIAGAIEAAMEIMMAHTRERMRDLPDAEARYRAMCDVFWETQKIPEGAAVTEALLASRWDEALAEAMRPVAMRVEAEIDDDMRATALAAGVKDVEACAVHARVLILTLRGITLELMYDKGRAMIHRALDQVRAQHVVHCEEMLGPAKNPS
;
A
#
# COMPACT_ATOMS: atom_id res chain seq x y z
N MET A 1 -6.84 -13.17 23.83
CA MET A 1 -5.88 -14.14 23.26
C MET A 1 -6.07 -14.40 21.76
N LEU A 2 -7.26 -14.25 21.18
CA LEU A 2 -7.53 -14.45 19.75
C LEU A 2 -6.97 -13.36 18.82
N THR A 3 -6.76 -12.13 19.29
CA THR A 3 -6.31 -10.98 18.49
C THR A 3 -4.84 -11.07 18.08
N ILE A 4 -3.99 -11.63 18.92
CA ILE A 4 -2.54 -11.76 18.68
C ILE A 4 -2.23 -12.83 17.60
N TRP A 5 -3.06 -13.87 17.51
CA TRP A 5 -2.90 -14.93 16.50
C TRP A 5 -3.26 -14.47 15.08
N ARG A 6 -4.26 -13.59 14.96
CA ARG A 6 -4.68 -13.05 13.66
C ARG A 6 -3.62 -12.09 13.07
N VAL A 7 -2.98 -11.28 13.91
CA VAL A 7 -1.87 -10.41 13.50
C VAL A 7 -0.65 -11.23 13.05
N ARG A 8 -0.31 -12.32 13.76
CA ARG A 8 0.82 -13.18 13.37
C ARG A 8 0.62 -13.93 12.05
N LEU A 9 -0.61 -14.29 11.67
CA LEU A 9 -0.89 -14.98 10.42
C LEU A 9 -0.81 -14.02 9.22
N THR A 10 -1.33 -12.79 9.36
CA THR A 10 -1.20 -11.71 8.36
C THR A 10 0.25 -11.31 8.14
N PHE A 11 1.05 -11.22 9.20
CA PHE A 11 2.48 -10.93 9.12
C PHE A 11 3.29 -11.99 8.37
N ARG A 12 2.90 -13.26 8.46
CA ARG A 12 3.58 -14.34 7.75
C ARG A 12 3.31 -14.32 6.24
N PHE A 13 2.10 -13.86 5.84
CA PHE A 13 1.71 -13.68 4.45
C PHE A 13 2.39 -12.45 3.84
N CYS A 14 2.39 -11.31 4.55
CA CYS A 14 3.08 -10.09 4.15
C CYS A 14 4.59 -10.28 3.98
N ARG A 15 5.23 -11.14 4.77
CA ARG A 15 6.67 -11.42 4.67
C ARG A 15 7.06 -12.03 3.32
N GLY A 16 6.24 -12.92 2.77
CA GLY A 16 6.42 -13.49 1.43
C GLY A 16 6.22 -12.45 0.32
N LEU A 17 5.23 -11.59 0.47
CA LEU A 17 4.87 -10.55 -0.48
C LEU A 17 5.93 -9.43 -0.54
N ILE A 18 6.45 -8.99 0.62
CA ILE A 18 7.55 -8.01 0.71
C ILE A 18 8.79 -8.54 -0.05
N LEU A 19 9.14 -9.81 0.15
CA LEU A 19 10.29 -10.41 -0.53
C LEU A 19 10.07 -10.51 -2.05
N SER A 20 8.85 -10.83 -2.49
CA SER A 20 8.49 -10.91 -3.91
C SER A 20 8.51 -9.55 -4.60
N VAL A 21 7.90 -8.53 -3.97
CA VAL A 21 7.88 -7.14 -4.51
C VAL A 21 9.29 -6.58 -4.62
N MET A 22 10.15 -6.83 -3.62
CA MET A 22 11.52 -6.34 -3.64
C MET A 22 12.42 -7.09 -4.62
N GLN A 23 12.14 -8.37 -4.92
CA GLN A 23 12.87 -9.14 -5.93
C GLN A 23 12.59 -8.69 -7.36
N ASN A 24 11.33 -8.39 -7.70
CA ASN A 24 10.95 -7.86 -9.02
C ASN A 24 11.61 -6.52 -9.34
N ARG A 25 11.87 -5.69 -8.33
CA ARG A 25 12.50 -4.37 -8.53
C ARG A 25 13.98 -4.43 -8.85
N THR A 26 14.71 -5.42 -8.33
CA THR A 26 16.12 -5.62 -8.66
C THR A 26 16.36 -6.01 -10.12
N GLU A 27 15.39 -6.61 -10.78
CA GLU A 27 15.47 -6.98 -12.19
C GLU A 27 15.17 -5.80 -13.15
N THR A 28 14.35 -4.82 -12.72
CA THR A 28 13.94 -3.68 -13.57
C THR A 28 14.97 -2.53 -13.58
N ILE A 29 15.81 -2.40 -12.53
CA ILE A 29 16.80 -1.31 -12.38
C ILE A 29 18.09 -1.52 -13.19
N GLY A 30 18.20 -2.60 -13.97
CA GLY A 30 19.41 -3.00 -14.72
C GLY A 30 19.81 -2.11 -15.90
N ARG A 31 19.27 -0.88 -16.11
CA ARG A 31 19.56 -0.07 -17.31
C ARG A 31 19.96 1.40 -17.11
N ASP A 32 20.20 1.89 -15.92
CA ASP A 32 20.77 3.23 -15.75
C ASP A 32 22.11 3.17 -15.00
N VAL A 33 23.16 2.94 -15.76
CA VAL A 33 24.53 2.74 -15.28
C VAL A 33 25.36 3.95 -15.62
N SER A 34 25.35 4.98 -14.76
CA SER A 34 26.50 5.82 -14.56
C SER A 34 26.50 6.45 -13.17
N ALA A 35 27.39 5.98 -12.30
CA ALA A 35 27.74 6.51 -10.99
C ALA A 35 27.00 5.93 -9.75
N ARG A 36 26.46 4.72 -9.75
CA ARG A 36 26.14 4.04 -8.50
C ARG A 36 27.27 3.09 -8.11
N ARG A 37 27.90 3.38 -6.96
CA ARG A 37 28.77 2.45 -6.23
C ARG A 37 28.07 1.08 -6.24
N ARG A 38 28.73 0.03 -6.79
CA ARG A 38 28.19 -1.34 -6.78
C ARG A 38 27.89 -1.73 -5.34
N THR A 39 26.62 -1.74 -4.96
CA THR A 39 26.18 -2.32 -3.70
C THR A 39 26.52 -3.79 -3.73
N THR A 40 27.25 -4.26 -2.73
CA THR A 40 27.55 -5.69 -2.66
C THR A 40 26.24 -6.44 -2.36
N ARG A 41 26.09 -7.66 -2.84
CA ARG A 41 24.94 -8.54 -2.55
C ARG A 41 24.57 -8.56 -1.05
N ARG A 42 25.59 -8.48 -0.19
CA ARG A 42 25.41 -8.38 1.27
C ARG A 42 24.80 -7.03 1.68
N GLY A 43 25.17 -5.94 1.02
CA GLY A 43 24.61 -4.62 1.29
C GLY A 43 23.14 -4.52 0.90
N GLU A 44 22.77 -5.12 -0.24
CA GLU A 44 21.36 -5.19 -0.70
C GLU A 44 20.51 -6.04 0.24
N GLU A 45 21.04 -7.16 0.74
CA GLU A 45 20.37 -8.00 1.71
C GLU A 45 20.13 -7.26 3.03
N THR A 46 21.17 -6.57 3.54
CA THR A 46 21.04 -5.74 4.76
C THR A 46 20.01 -4.63 4.57
N ARG A 47 20.00 -3.97 3.39
CA ARG A 47 19.00 -2.94 3.09
C ARG A 47 17.57 -3.50 3.13
N ARG A 48 17.35 -4.67 2.52
CA ARG A 48 16.03 -5.35 2.55
C ARG A 48 15.59 -5.67 3.98
N GLN A 49 16.49 -6.25 4.78
CA GLN A 49 16.21 -6.59 6.18
C GLN A 49 15.83 -5.35 7.00
N LEU A 50 16.51 -4.22 6.77
CA LEU A 50 16.21 -2.96 7.43
C LEU A 50 14.84 -2.39 7.01
N ILE A 51 14.52 -2.40 5.73
CA ILE A 51 13.22 -1.95 5.24
C ILE A 51 12.10 -2.84 5.80
N GLN A 52 12.28 -4.16 5.75
CA GLN A 52 11.33 -5.11 6.32
C GLN A 52 11.06 -4.83 7.80
N ALA A 53 12.13 -4.72 8.60
CA ALA A 53 12.02 -4.43 10.02
C ALA A 53 11.36 -3.06 10.29
N ALA A 54 11.63 -2.05 9.46
CA ALA A 54 11.02 -0.74 9.58
C ALA A 54 9.52 -0.76 9.26
N VAL A 55 9.09 -1.49 8.21
CA VAL A 55 7.66 -1.70 7.90
C VAL A 55 6.97 -2.40 9.08
N GLU A 56 7.56 -3.47 9.62
CA GLU A 56 7.00 -4.18 10.76
C GLU A 56 6.88 -3.26 12.01
N CYS A 57 7.90 -2.44 12.29
CA CYS A 57 7.85 -1.46 13.38
C CYS A 57 6.74 -0.42 13.17
N LEU A 58 6.61 0.11 11.96
CA LEU A 58 5.55 1.07 11.60
C LEU A 58 4.16 0.44 11.81
N CYS A 59 3.94 -0.78 11.33
CA CYS A 59 2.67 -1.46 11.45
C CYS A 59 2.29 -1.82 12.89
N GLU A 60 3.28 -2.11 13.74
CA GLU A 60 3.05 -2.53 15.13
C GLU A 60 2.99 -1.37 16.13
N ARG A 61 3.80 -0.32 15.92
CA ARG A 61 4.07 0.73 16.92
C ARG A 61 3.74 2.13 16.42
N GLY A 62 3.46 2.27 15.12
CA GLY A 62 3.19 3.55 14.48
C GLY A 62 4.45 4.38 14.18
N TYR A 63 4.24 5.51 13.49
CA TYR A 63 5.32 6.39 13.05
C TYR A 63 6.18 6.94 14.18
N ALA A 64 5.54 7.47 15.23
CA ALA A 64 6.23 8.15 16.32
C ALA A 64 7.20 7.23 17.11
N ALA A 65 6.79 5.96 17.31
CA ALA A 65 7.56 4.97 18.07
C ALA A 65 8.56 4.19 17.20
N THR A 66 8.60 4.39 15.89
CA THR A 66 9.56 3.73 15.00
C THR A 66 10.87 4.52 14.97
N SER A 67 11.80 4.17 15.87
CA SER A 67 13.15 4.75 15.94
C SER A 67 14.17 3.89 15.17
N ILE A 68 15.35 4.46 14.91
CA ILE A 68 16.48 3.70 14.33
C ILE A 68 16.83 2.52 15.25
N GLU A 69 16.83 2.73 16.56
CA GLU A 69 17.13 1.72 17.57
C GLU A 69 16.14 0.56 17.54
N ALA A 70 14.83 0.86 17.45
CA ALA A 70 13.79 -0.17 17.34
C ALA A 70 13.95 -1.01 16.07
N VAL A 71 14.30 -0.37 14.94
CA VAL A 71 14.54 -1.08 13.68
C VAL A 71 15.82 -1.91 13.71
N MET A 72 16.89 -1.38 14.32
CA MET A 72 18.16 -2.12 14.52
C MET A 72 17.94 -3.40 15.32
N GLU A 73 17.25 -3.28 16.47
CA GLU A 73 16.93 -4.41 17.34
C GLU A 73 16.15 -5.48 16.58
N ARG A 74 15.13 -5.07 15.84
CA ARG A 74 14.29 -5.99 15.07
C ARG A 74 15.04 -6.65 13.91
N ALA A 75 15.89 -5.91 13.19
CA ALA A 75 16.67 -6.42 12.07
C ALA A 75 17.88 -7.23 12.49
N GLY A 76 18.31 -7.14 13.76
CA GLY A 76 19.54 -7.80 14.23
C GLY A 76 20.82 -7.23 13.61
N VAL A 77 20.84 -5.93 13.28
CA VAL A 77 21.99 -5.28 12.61
C VAL A 77 22.60 -4.19 13.49
N SER A 78 23.87 -3.87 13.23
CA SER A 78 24.60 -2.81 13.95
C SER A 78 24.15 -1.41 13.50
N ARG A 79 24.31 -0.40 14.39
CA ARG A 79 24.03 1.01 14.07
C ARG A 79 24.83 1.49 12.85
N GLY A 80 26.09 1.07 12.70
CA GLY A 80 26.93 1.39 11.54
C GLY A 80 26.35 0.85 10.25
N SER A 81 25.77 -0.36 10.27
CA SER A 81 25.09 -0.95 9.11
C SER A 81 23.87 -0.15 8.70
N VAL A 82 23.05 0.32 9.68
CA VAL A 82 21.88 1.15 9.38
C VAL A 82 22.30 2.47 8.76
N LEU A 83 23.20 3.22 9.40
CA LEU A 83 23.61 4.55 8.93
C LEU A 83 24.34 4.50 7.57
N HIS A 84 24.97 3.37 7.25
CA HIS A 84 25.55 3.14 5.92
C HIS A 84 24.48 3.01 4.83
N GLN A 85 23.34 2.39 5.12
CA GLN A 85 22.23 2.19 4.18
C GLN A 85 21.26 3.36 4.17
N PHE A 86 20.99 3.94 5.33
CA PHE A 86 20.05 5.02 5.55
C PHE A 86 20.70 6.07 6.47
N PRO A 87 21.15 7.20 5.91
CA PRO A 87 21.90 8.20 6.70
C PRO A 87 21.04 8.90 7.77
N THR A 88 19.73 8.87 7.62
CA THR A 88 18.78 9.48 8.57
C THR A 88 17.60 8.56 8.87
N ARG A 89 16.92 8.81 10.00
CA ARG A 89 15.64 8.17 10.32
C ARG A 89 14.61 8.42 9.22
N THR A 90 14.53 9.64 8.72
CA THR A 90 13.61 10.03 7.64
C THR A 90 13.84 9.20 6.37
N ALA A 91 15.09 9.01 5.96
CA ALA A 91 15.42 8.18 4.80
C ALA A 91 15.01 6.70 4.99
N LEU A 92 15.20 6.15 6.21
CA LEU A 92 14.77 4.80 6.55
C LEU A 92 13.24 4.68 6.50
N ILE A 93 12.53 5.60 7.12
CA ILE A 93 11.07 5.62 7.17
C ILE A 93 10.48 5.82 5.76
N ALA A 94 11.01 6.74 4.97
CA ALA A 94 10.56 6.93 3.59
C ALA A 94 10.70 5.64 2.75
N GLY A 95 11.82 4.93 2.89
CA GLY A 95 12.00 3.63 2.24
C GLY A 95 11.04 2.55 2.75
N ALA A 96 10.69 2.57 4.03
CA ALA A 96 9.69 1.66 4.59
C ALA A 96 8.27 1.98 4.10
N ILE A 97 7.90 3.25 4.00
CA ILE A 97 6.60 3.67 3.46
C ILE A 97 6.49 3.35 1.97
N GLU A 98 7.55 3.55 1.19
CA GLU A 98 7.62 3.09 -0.19
C GLU A 98 7.31 1.59 -0.29
N ALA A 99 7.98 0.76 0.51
CA ALA A 99 7.73 -0.68 0.54
C ALA A 99 6.30 -1.02 1.00
N ALA A 100 5.76 -0.30 1.99
CA ALA A 100 4.38 -0.49 2.44
C ALA A 100 3.36 -0.18 1.33
N MET A 101 3.55 0.90 0.58
CA MET A 101 2.71 1.23 -0.58
C MET A 101 2.81 0.17 -1.69
N GLU A 102 4.00 -0.35 -1.97
CA GLU A 102 4.21 -1.44 -2.93
C GLU A 102 3.50 -2.73 -2.50
N ILE A 103 3.50 -3.06 -1.19
CA ILE A 103 2.77 -4.20 -0.64
C ILE A 103 1.25 -4.00 -0.83
N MET A 104 0.73 -2.81 -0.55
CA MET A 104 -0.68 -2.50 -0.78
C MET A 104 -1.08 -2.67 -2.25
N MET A 105 -0.26 -2.19 -3.19
CA MET A 105 -0.48 -2.37 -4.62
C MET A 105 -0.44 -3.85 -5.02
N ALA A 106 0.55 -4.58 -4.55
CA ALA A 106 0.68 -6.01 -4.81
C ALA A 106 -0.53 -6.79 -4.27
N HIS A 107 -1.00 -6.47 -3.06
CA HIS A 107 -2.21 -7.04 -2.47
C HIS A 107 -3.45 -6.77 -3.33
N THR A 108 -3.63 -5.52 -3.80
CA THR A 108 -4.73 -5.17 -4.71
C THR A 108 -4.65 -5.96 -6.01
N ARG A 109 -3.49 -6.02 -6.67
CA ARG A 109 -3.28 -6.75 -7.92
C ARG A 109 -3.51 -8.25 -7.76
N GLU A 110 -3.10 -8.86 -6.65
CA GLU A 110 -3.36 -10.27 -6.34
C GLU A 110 -4.85 -10.54 -6.21
N ARG A 111 -5.57 -9.74 -5.41
CA ARG A 111 -7.03 -9.86 -5.24
C ARG A 111 -7.79 -9.67 -6.55
N MET A 112 -7.35 -8.73 -7.39
CA MET A 112 -7.94 -8.51 -8.71
C MET A 112 -7.67 -9.68 -9.66
N ARG A 113 -6.51 -10.34 -9.58
CA ARG A 113 -6.16 -11.48 -10.43
C ARG A 113 -7.03 -12.70 -10.20
N ASP A 114 -7.50 -12.88 -8.95
CA ASP A 114 -8.37 -14.02 -8.57
C ASP A 114 -9.79 -13.89 -9.15
N LEU A 115 -10.15 -12.74 -9.74
CA LEU A 115 -11.45 -12.50 -10.33
C LEU A 115 -11.47 -12.95 -11.80
N PRO A 116 -12.62 -13.49 -12.29
CA PRO A 116 -12.69 -14.21 -13.55
C PRO A 116 -12.37 -13.35 -14.77
N ASP A 117 -12.80 -12.11 -14.79
CA ASP A 117 -12.66 -11.21 -15.96
C ASP A 117 -12.51 -9.74 -15.54
N ALA A 118 -12.37 -8.86 -16.54
CA ALA A 118 -12.17 -7.44 -16.32
C ALA A 118 -13.44 -6.75 -15.79
N GLU A 119 -14.63 -7.19 -16.17
CA GLU A 119 -15.90 -6.67 -15.65
C GLU A 119 -16.04 -7.00 -14.17
N ALA A 120 -15.76 -8.24 -13.76
CA ALA A 120 -15.76 -8.65 -12.35
C ALA A 120 -14.74 -7.84 -11.52
N ARG A 121 -13.54 -7.59 -12.06
CA ARG A 121 -12.52 -6.75 -11.41
C ARG A 121 -13.02 -5.33 -11.20
N TYR A 122 -13.63 -4.74 -12.21
CA TYR A 122 -14.16 -3.39 -12.13
C TYR A 122 -15.26 -3.29 -11.06
N ARG A 123 -16.20 -4.24 -11.04
CA ARG A 123 -17.30 -4.28 -10.07
C ARG A 123 -16.82 -4.56 -8.64
N ALA A 124 -15.74 -5.30 -8.46
CA ALA A 124 -15.19 -5.61 -7.15
C ALA A 124 -14.26 -4.53 -6.57
N MET A 125 -13.97 -3.47 -7.32
CA MET A 125 -12.95 -2.46 -7.00
C MET A 125 -13.13 -1.88 -5.59
N CYS A 126 -14.36 -1.50 -5.21
CA CYS A 126 -14.64 -0.92 -3.89
C CYS A 126 -14.27 -1.87 -2.76
N ASP A 127 -14.65 -3.14 -2.85
CA ASP A 127 -14.37 -4.13 -1.81
C ASP A 127 -12.88 -4.52 -1.77
N VAL A 128 -12.22 -4.64 -2.92
CA VAL A 128 -10.78 -4.92 -2.98
C VAL A 128 -10.00 -3.77 -2.37
N PHE A 129 -10.35 -2.52 -2.65
CA PHE A 129 -9.71 -1.36 -2.04
C PHE A 129 -9.97 -1.28 -0.54
N TRP A 130 -11.20 -1.61 -0.10
CA TRP A 130 -11.53 -1.69 1.31
C TRP A 130 -10.66 -2.70 2.05
N GLU A 131 -10.52 -3.92 1.53
CA GLU A 131 -9.65 -4.93 2.13
C GLU A 131 -8.17 -4.50 2.13
N THR A 132 -7.71 -3.84 1.07
CA THR A 132 -6.35 -3.29 1.00
C THR A 132 -6.11 -2.19 2.04
N GLN A 133 -7.08 -1.31 2.30
CA GLN A 133 -6.90 -0.29 3.35
C GLN A 133 -6.82 -0.88 4.77
N LYS A 134 -7.33 -2.08 4.99
CA LYS A 134 -7.36 -2.75 6.30
C LYS A 134 -6.10 -3.54 6.64
N ILE A 135 -5.20 -3.78 5.69
CA ILE A 135 -3.93 -4.43 6.02
C ILE A 135 -3.06 -3.49 6.88
N PRO A 136 -2.12 -4.02 7.68
CA PRO A 136 -1.31 -3.19 8.57
C PRO A 136 -0.58 -2.04 7.88
N GLU A 137 -0.12 -2.26 6.65
CA GLU A 137 0.57 -1.27 5.82
C GLU A 137 -0.31 -0.05 5.50
N GLY A 138 -1.63 -0.24 5.37
CA GLY A 138 -2.58 0.86 5.18
C GLY A 138 -2.58 1.85 6.35
N ALA A 139 -2.52 1.33 7.58
CA ALA A 139 -2.39 2.16 8.79
C ALA A 139 -1.04 2.88 8.81
N ALA A 140 0.06 2.17 8.55
CA ALA A 140 1.41 2.74 8.52
C ALA A 140 1.54 3.89 7.51
N VAL A 141 1.02 3.71 6.29
CA VAL A 141 0.98 4.75 5.24
C VAL A 141 0.14 5.94 5.70
N THR A 142 -1.04 5.70 6.30
CA THR A 142 -1.91 6.77 6.80
C THR A 142 -1.24 7.59 7.89
N GLU A 143 -0.59 6.95 8.86
CA GLU A 143 0.16 7.65 9.92
C GLU A 143 1.32 8.49 9.36
N ALA A 144 2.06 7.97 8.39
CA ALA A 144 3.13 8.71 7.76
C ALA A 144 2.62 9.93 6.97
N LEU A 145 1.49 9.80 6.27
CA LEU A 145 0.83 10.93 5.60
C LEU A 145 0.41 12.01 6.60
N LEU A 146 -0.13 11.63 7.76
CA LEU A 146 -0.47 12.58 8.83
C LEU A 146 0.77 13.23 9.45
N ALA A 147 1.84 12.44 9.69
CA ALA A 147 3.09 12.93 10.25
C ALA A 147 3.81 13.90 9.30
N SER A 148 3.73 13.70 7.99
CA SER A 148 4.36 14.58 6.98
C SER A 148 3.85 16.03 7.02
N ARG A 149 2.70 16.27 7.63
CA ARG A 149 2.17 17.62 7.88
C ARG A 149 3.12 18.45 8.79
N TRP A 150 3.83 17.78 9.69
CA TRP A 150 4.68 18.40 10.70
C TRP A 150 6.18 18.11 10.50
N ASP A 151 6.50 17.18 9.60
CA ASP A 151 7.86 16.75 9.25
C ASP A 151 8.09 17.02 7.75
N GLU A 152 8.61 18.20 7.43
CA GLU A 152 8.85 18.63 6.05
C GLU A 152 9.85 17.71 5.34
N ALA A 153 10.88 17.24 6.05
CA ALA A 153 11.87 16.31 5.48
C ALA A 153 11.21 14.96 5.10
N LEU A 154 10.25 14.49 5.90
CA LEU A 154 9.46 13.31 5.56
C LEU A 154 8.56 13.58 4.34
N ALA A 155 7.88 14.72 4.31
CA ALA A 155 7.03 15.13 3.19
C ALA A 155 7.81 15.17 1.87
N GLU A 156 9.00 15.78 1.88
CA GLU A 156 9.89 15.85 0.72
C GLU A 156 10.37 14.46 0.27
N ALA A 157 10.77 13.60 1.22
CA ALA A 157 11.24 12.26 0.91
C ALA A 157 10.12 11.35 0.38
N MET A 158 8.88 11.52 0.84
CA MET A 158 7.72 10.73 0.41
C MET A 158 7.12 11.19 -0.92
N ARG A 159 7.20 12.47 -1.25
CA ARG A 159 6.54 13.05 -2.43
C ARG A 159 6.81 12.30 -3.74
N PRO A 160 8.07 12.01 -4.15
CA PRO A 160 8.32 11.31 -5.40
C PRO A 160 7.78 9.88 -5.41
N VAL A 161 7.76 9.22 -4.26
CA VAL A 161 7.20 7.87 -4.09
C VAL A 161 5.68 7.91 -4.26
N ALA A 162 5.03 8.85 -3.55
CA ALA A 162 3.58 9.00 -3.61
C ALA A 162 3.11 9.30 -5.04
N MET A 163 3.76 10.23 -5.74
CA MET A 163 3.43 10.58 -7.13
C MET A 163 3.59 9.39 -8.08
N ARG A 164 4.67 8.59 -7.92
CA ARG A 164 4.89 7.39 -8.72
C ARG A 164 3.81 6.34 -8.47
N VAL A 165 3.54 6.02 -7.21
CA VAL A 165 2.52 5.03 -6.83
C VAL A 165 1.13 5.47 -7.29
N GLU A 166 0.81 6.75 -7.17
CA GLU A 166 -0.45 7.31 -7.66
C GLU A 166 -0.59 7.14 -9.18
N ALA A 167 0.45 7.43 -9.96
CA ALA A 167 0.43 7.24 -11.40
C ALA A 167 0.25 5.76 -11.77
N GLU A 168 0.95 4.83 -11.09
CA GLU A 168 0.80 3.39 -11.31
C GLU A 168 -0.63 2.90 -11.00
N ILE A 169 -1.25 3.40 -9.94
CA ILE A 169 -2.65 3.07 -9.60
C ILE A 169 -3.59 3.58 -10.70
N ASP A 170 -3.42 4.82 -11.14
CA ASP A 170 -4.27 5.42 -12.16
C ASP A 170 -4.16 4.63 -13.49
N ASP A 171 -2.96 4.20 -13.86
CA ASP A 171 -2.73 3.39 -15.07
C ASP A 171 -3.34 1.99 -14.95
N ASP A 172 -3.21 1.32 -13.79
CA ASP A 172 -3.86 0.04 -13.52
C ASP A 172 -5.39 0.16 -13.62
N MET A 173 -5.96 1.27 -13.15
CA MET A 173 -7.41 1.50 -13.21
C MET A 173 -7.89 1.81 -14.61
N ARG A 174 -7.16 2.60 -15.39
CA ARG A 174 -7.45 2.83 -16.82
C ARG A 174 -7.42 1.52 -17.61
N ALA A 175 -6.38 0.70 -17.38
CA ALA A 175 -6.25 -0.60 -18.03
C ALA A 175 -7.41 -1.54 -17.67
N THR A 176 -7.81 -1.58 -16.40
CA THR A 176 -8.95 -2.40 -15.94
C THR A 176 -10.25 -1.92 -16.58
N ALA A 177 -10.52 -0.63 -16.60
CA ALA A 177 -11.71 -0.03 -17.21
C ALA A 177 -11.76 -0.31 -18.72
N LEU A 178 -10.66 -0.10 -19.42
CA LEU A 178 -10.55 -0.39 -20.86
C LEU A 178 -10.82 -1.86 -21.17
N ALA A 179 -10.21 -2.77 -20.40
CA ALA A 179 -10.41 -4.20 -20.56
C ALA A 179 -11.85 -4.65 -20.25
N ALA A 180 -12.55 -3.93 -19.35
CA ALA A 180 -13.96 -4.14 -19.07
C ALA A 180 -14.91 -3.55 -20.12
N GLY A 181 -14.39 -2.85 -21.14
CA GLY A 181 -15.17 -2.24 -22.21
C GLY A 181 -15.76 -0.87 -21.88
N VAL A 182 -15.29 -0.22 -20.82
CA VAL A 182 -15.72 1.13 -20.46
C VAL A 182 -15.16 2.14 -21.46
N LYS A 183 -15.99 3.09 -21.91
CA LYS A 183 -15.60 4.10 -22.90
C LYS A 183 -14.86 5.28 -22.27
N ASP A 184 -15.33 5.74 -21.11
CA ASP A 184 -14.73 6.85 -20.37
C ASP A 184 -13.79 6.33 -19.27
N VAL A 185 -12.59 5.95 -19.68
CA VAL A 185 -11.57 5.39 -18.77
C VAL A 185 -11.05 6.43 -17.76
N GLU A 186 -11.09 7.73 -18.12
CA GLU A 186 -10.66 8.79 -17.20
C GLU A 186 -11.66 8.99 -16.08
N ALA A 187 -12.97 8.99 -16.36
CA ALA A 187 -13.99 9.02 -15.32
C ALA A 187 -13.83 7.85 -14.35
N CYS A 188 -13.44 6.66 -14.86
CA CYS A 188 -13.18 5.49 -14.03
C CYS A 188 -11.94 5.65 -13.14
N ALA A 189 -10.85 6.20 -13.66
CA ALA A 189 -9.65 6.47 -12.87
C ALA A 189 -9.94 7.49 -11.76
N VAL A 190 -10.68 8.55 -12.06
CA VAL A 190 -11.13 9.54 -11.07
C VAL A 190 -12.03 8.88 -10.02
N HIS A 191 -12.99 8.03 -10.42
CA HIS A 191 -13.84 7.31 -9.48
C HIS A 191 -13.04 6.38 -8.56
N ALA A 192 -12.08 5.62 -9.10
CA ALA A 192 -11.19 4.79 -8.31
C ALA A 192 -10.38 5.62 -7.27
N ARG A 193 -9.91 6.80 -7.67
CA ARG A 193 -9.22 7.73 -6.76
C ARG A 193 -10.16 8.20 -5.64
N VAL A 194 -11.40 8.56 -5.96
CA VAL A 194 -12.42 8.93 -4.97
C VAL A 194 -12.68 7.77 -3.99
N LEU A 195 -12.80 6.52 -4.47
CA LEU A 195 -12.95 5.35 -3.62
C LEU A 195 -11.77 5.22 -2.65
N ILE A 196 -10.52 5.26 -3.14
CA ILE A 196 -9.33 5.11 -2.31
C ILE A 196 -9.28 6.17 -1.20
N LEU A 197 -9.54 7.43 -1.54
CA LEU A 197 -9.54 8.54 -0.58
C LEU A 197 -10.65 8.39 0.47
N THR A 198 -11.85 8.04 0.03
CA THR A 198 -13.01 7.84 0.92
C THR A 198 -12.79 6.66 1.85
N LEU A 199 -12.35 5.51 1.33
CA LEU A 199 -12.11 4.30 2.10
C LEU A 199 -10.96 4.49 3.11
N ARG A 200 -9.92 5.24 2.75
CA ARG A 200 -8.86 5.64 3.69
C ARG A 200 -9.42 6.50 4.83
N GLY A 201 -10.28 7.47 4.52
CA GLY A 201 -10.96 8.27 5.54
C GLY A 201 -11.82 7.43 6.47
N ILE A 202 -12.60 6.50 5.95
CA ILE A 202 -13.41 5.55 6.72
C ILE A 202 -12.53 4.66 7.61
N THR A 203 -11.40 4.15 7.08
CA THR A 203 -10.46 3.34 7.85
C THR A 203 -9.86 4.13 9.01
N LEU A 204 -9.48 5.39 8.77
CA LEU A 204 -8.95 6.30 9.80
C LEU A 204 -9.96 6.51 10.94
N GLU A 205 -11.22 6.75 10.60
CA GLU A 205 -12.30 6.91 11.58
C GLU A 205 -12.54 5.64 12.42
N LEU A 206 -12.41 4.46 11.80
CA LEU A 206 -12.57 3.18 12.50
C LEU A 206 -11.34 2.76 13.31
N MET A 207 -10.17 3.41 13.14
CA MET A 207 -9.04 3.23 14.04
C MET A 207 -9.35 3.74 15.45
N TYR A 208 -10.09 4.84 15.52
CA TYR A 208 -10.52 5.43 16.78
C TYR A 208 -11.53 4.56 17.53
N ASP A 209 -12.59 4.10 16.85
CA ASP A 209 -13.61 3.21 17.40
C ASP A 209 -14.24 2.36 16.30
N LYS A 210 -14.02 1.05 16.36
CA LYS A 210 -14.53 0.08 15.38
C LYS A 210 -16.05 -0.14 15.45
N GLY A 211 -16.71 0.26 16.55
CA GLY A 211 -18.15 0.07 16.79
C GLY A 211 -19.05 1.17 16.24
N ARG A 212 -18.51 2.18 15.55
CA ARG A 212 -19.26 3.37 15.09
C ARG A 212 -20.23 3.04 13.96
N ALA A 213 -21.50 2.79 14.31
CA ALA A 213 -22.54 2.35 13.37
C ALA A 213 -22.73 3.30 12.18
N MET A 214 -22.62 4.63 12.38
CA MET A 214 -22.77 5.60 11.29
C MET A 214 -21.62 5.51 10.28
N ILE A 215 -20.41 5.19 10.72
CA ILE A 215 -19.25 5.02 9.82
C ILE A 215 -19.41 3.75 8.97
N HIS A 216 -19.94 2.66 9.54
CA HIS A 216 -20.29 1.47 8.78
C HIS A 216 -21.40 1.74 7.75
N ARG A 217 -22.43 2.52 8.13
CA ARG A 217 -23.47 2.94 7.17
C ARG A 217 -22.89 3.82 6.03
N ALA A 218 -21.91 4.67 6.34
CA ALA A 218 -21.21 5.44 5.31
C ALA A 218 -20.44 4.52 4.33
N LEU A 219 -19.78 3.47 4.83
CA LEU A 219 -19.15 2.46 4.00
C LEU A 219 -20.16 1.76 3.08
N ASP A 220 -21.34 1.37 3.62
CA ASP A 220 -22.39 0.73 2.83
C ASP A 220 -22.92 1.68 1.75
N GLN A 221 -23.01 2.98 2.04
CA GLN A 221 -23.38 4.00 1.06
C GLN A 221 -22.34 4.13 -0.05
N VAL A 222 -21.04 4.08 0.27
CA VAL A 222 -19.95 4.10 -0.74
C VAL A 222 -20.05 2.89 -1.66
N ARG A 223 -20.32 1.71 -1.11
CA ARG A 223 -20.54 0.48 -1.89
C ARG A 223 -21.74 0.62 -2.84
N ALA A 224 -22.88 1.12 -2.33
CA ALA A 224 -24.05 1.33 -3.13
C ALA A 224 -23.81 2.33 -4.27
N GLN A 225 -23.11 3.42 -4.03
CA GLN A 225 -22.71 4.39 -5.06
C GLN A 225 -21.78 3.78 -6.11
N HIS A 226 -20.85 2.90 -5.69
CA HIS A 226 -20.00 2.18 -6.64
C HIS A 226 -20.78 1.23 -7.52
N VAL A 227 -21.79 0.53 -7.00
CA VAL A 227 -22.68 -0.32 -7.80
C VAL A 227 -23.39 0.50 -8.87
N VAL A 228 -24.00 1.64 -8.50
CA VAL A 228 -24.65 2.56 -9.46
C VAL A 228 -23.67 3.02 -10.55
N HIS A 229 -22.47 3.43 -10.15
CA HIS A 229 -21.42 3.82 -11.10
C HIS A 229 -21.06 2.67 -12.07
N CYS A 230 -20.94 1.44 -11.58
CA CYS A 230 -20.68 0.28 -12.45
C CYS A 230 -21.82 0.02 -13.43
N GLU A 231 -23.08 0.18 -13.02
CA GLU A 231 -24.25 0.02 -13.88
C GLU A 231 -24.30 1.10 -14.98
N GLU A 232 -23.94 2.33 -14.64
CA GLU A 232 -23.84 3.43 -15.62
C GLU A 232 -22.73 3.18 -16.66
N MET A 233 -21.58 2.63 -16.24
CA MET A 233 -20.42 2.44 -17.10
C MET A 233 -20.48 1.14 -17.94
N LEU A 234 -21.03 0.06 -17.39
CA LEU A 234 -20.99 -1.30 -17.94
C LEU A 234 -22.38 -1.85 -18.30
N GLY A 235 -23.46 -1.21 -17.81
CA GLY A 235 -24.79 -1.79 -17.76
C GLY A 235 -25.02 -2.73 -16.57
N PRO A 236 -26.24 -3.28 -16.41
CA PRO A 236 -26.58 -4.16 -15.30
C PRO A 236 -25.71 -5.43 -15.31
N ALA A 237 -25.38 -5.94 -14.11
CA ALA A 237 -24.61 -7.16 -13.96
C ALA A 237 -25.31 -8.33 -14.67
N LYS A 238 -24.58 -9.09 -15.48
CA LYS A 238 -25.09 -10.31 -16.09
C LYS A 238 -25.32 -11.34 -14.99
N ASN A 239 -26.51 -11.91 -14.92
CA ASN A 239 -26.77 -13.03 -14.01
C ASN A 239 -25.82 -14.19 -14.36
N PRO A 240 -25.16 -14.83 -13.36
CA PRO A 240 -24.41 -16.05 -13.62
C PRO A 240 -25.37 -17.11 -14.14
N SER A 241 -25.10 -17.61 -15.32
CA SER A 241 -25.79 -18.75 -15.95
C SER A 241 -25.41 -20.07 -15.30
#